data_574b7a6c3d4c0cea1c1b99953e693587
#
_entry.id   574b7a6c3d4c0cea1c1b99953e693587
#
_cell.length_a   1.000
_cell.length_b   1.000
_cell.length_c   1.000
_cell.angle_alpha   90.00
_cell.angle_beta   90.00
_cell.angle_gamma   90.00
#
_symmetry.space_group_name_H-M   'P 1'
#
loop_
_entity.id
_entity.type
_entity.pdbx_description
1 polymer ?
#
loop_
_entity_poly.entity_id
_entity_poly.type
_entity_poly.pdbx_seq_one_letter_code
_entity_poly.pdbx_strand_id
1 'polypeptide(L)'
;MTEQAVASVMQHVTRDLLAEAVCGVVDIPSPTGAEARVAEWIVDNLTVHGVGAQLQPLDGLQANAVGTLAGGDGPSTLLYAPIDTFTTGDPSYDVPSATLAMRPDMLPRAVIHGDLVQGLGAGNPKGHAACVIAATVALAQSGVELPGDVVAGFGAGGMPSFAIDGVGTEGRRNTGHGVGAAFLLERGFTTDYAVIAKPGWNVSHEEVGLVWLDVLVPGIHTYAGSRHRLPYRNAVALAGEVAGHLESWLDEYAVRNEHGTMRPQGIVSSITGGSERLAASTPALVRLRLDLRITTAQTPPGVTRELRTELARLGEKLGADLRVEQVAAIPASHTSLDSPIVRATVAAWQAVAGERHQPIMANSGATDANILRMRGVPTARVGMPKVTATPSGEPPDFTAGMNLADLREMRRLVEILVRTVLSVADFGKQVD
;
A
#
# COMPACT_ATOMS: atom_id res chain seq x y z
N MET A 1 -27.86 0.82 14.78
CA MET A 1 -27.86 -0.08 13.61
C MET A 1 -28.65 -1.34 13.92
N THR A 2 -29.47 -1.87 13.01
CA THR A 2 -30.20 -3.13 13.19
C THR A 2 -29.50 -4.26 12.42
N GLU A 3 -29.40 -5.46 13.00
CA GLU A 3 -28.90 -6.66 12.28
C GLU A 3 -29.72 -6.96 11.03
N GLN A 4 -30.98 -6.55 11.00
CA GLN A 4 -31.85 -6.68 9.83
C GLN A 4 -31.35 -5.84 8.65
N ALA A 5 -30.89 -4.61 8.87
CA ALA A 5 -30.32 -3.76 7.81
C ALA A 5 -29.03 -4.38 7.22
N VAL A 6 -28.14 -4.89 8.08
CA VAL A 6 -26.95 -5.62 7.62
C VAL A 6 -27.34 -6.84 6.80
N ALA A 7 -28.26 -7.65 7.30
CA ALA A 7 -28.73 -8.85 6.58
C ALA A 7 -29.33 -8.50 5.20
N SER A 8 -30.10 -7.41 5.11
CA SER A 8 -30.66 -6.92 3.85
C SER A 8 -29.53 -6.56 2.84
N VAL A 9 -28.49 -5.83 3.27
CA VAL A 9 -27.35 -5.51 2.39
C VAL A 9 -26.60 -6.78 2.00
N MET A 10 -26.31 -7.67 2.96
CA MET A 10 -25.50 -8.86 2.73
C MET A 10 -26.17 -9.92 1.83
N GLN A 11 -27.47 -9.84 1.57
CA GLN A 11 -28.17 -10.65 0.57
C GLN A 11 -27.68 -10.33 -0.85
N HIS A 12 -27.23 -9.09 -1.11
CA HIS A 12 -26.68 -8.65 -2.38
C HIS A 12 -25.20 -9.01 -2.55
N VAL A 13 -24.50 -9.37 -1.48
CA VAL A 13 -23.09 -9.80 -1.55
C VAL A 13 -23.02 -11.27 -1.94
N THR A 14 -23.21 -11.53 -3.23
CA THR A 14 -23.14 -12.87 -3.80
C THR A 14 -21.72 -13.27 -4.14
N ARG A 15 -21.49 -14.59 -4.30
CA ARG A 15 -20.21 -15.11 -4.80
C ARG A 15 -19.89 -14.56 -6.20
N ASP A 16 -20.91 -14.43 -7.06
CA ASP A 16 -20.74 -13.96 -8.42
C ASP A 16 -20.36 -12.48 -8.47
N LEU A 17 -20.95 -11.62 -7.63
CA LEU A 17 -20.56 -10.22 -7.50
C LEU A 17 -19.09 -10.09 -7.05
N LEU A 18 -18.66 -10.88 -6.07
CA LEU A 18 -17.27 -10.87 -5.61
C LEU A 18 -16.29 -11.36 -6.69
N ALA A 19 -16.67 -12.44 -7.40
CA ALA A 19 -15.87 -13.00 -8.49
C ALA A 19 -15.77 -12.01 -9.66
N GLU A 20 -16.87 -11.38 -10.07
CA GLU A 20 -16.90 -10.35 -11.10
C GLU A 20 -15.98 -9.18 -10.73
N ALA A 21 -16.14 -8.64 -9.52
CA ALA A 21 -15.36 -7.49 -9.07
C ALA A 21 -13.86 -7.80 -9.02
N VAL A 22 -13.45 -8.95 -8.45
CA VAL A 22 -12.02 -9.26 -8.34
C VAL A 22 -11.40 -9.65 -9.69
N CYS A 23 -12.10 -10.42 -10.52
CA CYS A 23 -11.59 -10.77 -11.85
C CYS A 23 -11.46 -9.53 -12.73
N GLY A 24 -12.46 -8.65 -12.73
CA GLY A 24 -12.43 -7.44 -13.54
C GLY A 24 -11.25 -6.53 -13.23
N VAL A 25 -10.94 -6.29 -11.94
CA VAL A 25 -9.78 -5.47 -11.58
C VAL A 25 -8.45 -6.21 -11.78
N VAL A 26 -8.40 -7.53 -11.61
CA VAL A 26 -7.16 -8.33 -11.78
C VAL A 26 -6.76 -8.46 -13.24
N ASP A 27 -7.73 -8.66 -14.14
CA ASP A 27 -7.48 -8.88 -15.58
C ASP A 27 -6.97 -7.61 -16.30
N ILE A 28 -7.03 -6.45 -15.66
CA ILE A 28 -6.51 -5.20 -16.21
C ILE A 28 -5.18 -4.86 -15.55
N PRO A 29 -4.04 -4.89 -16.29
CA PRO A 29 -2.75 -4.46 -15.76
C PRO A 29 -2.82 -3.01 -15.24
N SER A 30 -2.33 -2.78 -14.02
CA SER A 30 -2.27 -1.47 -13.40
C SER A 30 -1.01 -1.32 -12.53
N PRO A 31 0.20 -1.44 -13.11
CA PRO A 31 1.40 -1.12 -12.35
C PRO A 31 1.35 0.35 -11.92
N THR A 32 1.99 0.66 -10.78
CA THR A 32 2.05 2.05 -10.27
C THR A 32 2.41 3.02 -11.40
N GLY A 33 1.58 4.03 -11.60
CA GLY A 33 1.73 5.03 -12.66
C GLY A 33 0.91 4.77 -13.94
N ALA A 34 0.17 3.64 -14.02
CA ALA A 34 -0.59 3.27 -15.22
C ALA A 34 -1.98 2.68 -14.89
N GLU A 35 -2.70 3.32 -13.96
CA GLU A 35 -3.95 2.80 -13.40
C GLU A 35 -5.23 3.28 -14.13
N ALA A 36 -5.14 4.19 -15.11
CA ALA A 36 -6.31 4.80 -15.74
C ALA A 36 -7.31 3.75 -16.27
N ARG A 37 -6.85 2.68 -16.92
CA ARG A 37 -7.72 1.64 -17.49
C ARG A 37 -8.51 0.85 -16.44
N VAL A 38 -7.89 0.51 -15.32
CA VAL A 38 -8.62 -0.18 -14.24
C VAL A 38 -9.57 0.77 -13.53
N ALA A 39 -9.23 2.06 -13.41
CA ALA A 39 -10.14 3.08 -12.88
C ALA A 39 -11.37 3.27 -13.80
N GLU A 40 -11.19 3.32 -15.11
CA GLU A 40 -12.28 3.34 -16.09
C GLU A 40 -13.22 2.14 -15.92
N TRP A 41 -12.66 0.94 -15.86
CA TRP A 41 -13.46 -0.29 -15.64
C TRP A 41 -14.27 -0.22 -14.33
N ILE A 42 -13.67 0.29 -13.24
CA ILE A 42 -14.37 0.42 -11.95
C ILE A 42 -15.56 1.39 -12.08
N VAL A 43 -15.36 2.53 -12.76
CA VAL A 43 -16.46 3.49 -13.02
C VAL A 43 -17.59 2.84 -13.81
N ASP A 44 -17.28 2.13 -14.87
CA ASP A 44 -18.26 1.43 -15.70
C ASP A 44 -19.01 0.37 -14.89
N ASN A 45 -18.29 -0.45 -14.12
CA ASN A 45 -18.88 -1.49 -13.27
C ASN A 45 -19.82 -0.89 -12.23
N LEU A 46 -19.40 0.14 -11.48
CA LEU A 46 -20.24 0.82 -10.50
C LEU A 46 -21.49 1.43 -11.15
N THR A 47 -21.34 2.04 -12.32
CA THR A 47 -22.45 2.67 -13.05
C THR A 47 -23.49 1.63 -13.50
N VAL A 48 -23.08 0.50 -14.04
CA VAL A 48 -23.97 -0.61 -14.44
C VAL A 48 -24.76 -1.13 -13.24
N HIS A 49 -24.20 -1.10 -12.05
CA HIS A 49 -24.86 -1.52 -10.81
C HIS A 49 -25.67 -0.41 -10.12
N GLY A 50 -25.85 0.75 -10.76
CA GLY A 50 -26.70 1.84 -10.27
C GLY A 50 -26.03 2.77 -9.26
N VAL A 51 -24.71 2.71 -9.13
CA VAL A 51 -23.92 3.64 -8.30
C VAL A 51 -23.54 4.86 -9.13
N GLY A 52 -23.72 6.07 -8.60
CA GLY A 52 -23.18 7.28 -9.22
C GLY A 52 -21.66 7.23 -9.19
N ALA A 53 -21.03 7.15 -10.36
CA ALA A 53 -19.57 7.00 -10.42
C ALA A 53 -18.94 7.94 -11.44
N GLN A 54 -17.68 8.32 -11.21
CA GLN A 54 -16.91 9.18 -12.09
C GLN A 54 -15.42 8.85 -12.08
N LEU A 55 -14.77 9.06 -13.21
CA LEU A 55 -13.33 9.03 -13.35
C LEU A 55 -12.73 10.35 -12.85
N GLN A 56 -11.62 10.27 -12.13
CA GLN A 56 -10.85 11.42 -11.67
C GLN A 56 -9.41 11.33 -12.21
N PRO A 57 -9.15 11.83 -13.44
CA PRO A 57 -7.84 11.74 -14.06
C PRO A 57 -6.80 12.57 -13.30
N LEU A 58 -5.67 11.94 -12.98
CA LEU A 58 -4.49 12.62 -12.46
C LEU A 58 -3.62 13.13 -13.63
N ASP A 59 -3.46 12.27 -14.64
CA ASP A 59 -2.79 12.56 -15.90
C ASP A 59 -3.28 11.60 -17.00
N GLY A 60 -2.55 11.49 -18.12
CA GLY A 60 -2.94 10.62 -19.24
C GLY A 60 -2.86 9.11 -18.99
N LEU A 61 -2.22 8.68 -17.89
CA LEU A 61 -2.02 7.26 -17.56
C LEU A 61 -2.56 6.88 -16.17
N GLN A 62 -2.73 7.85 -15.27
CA GLN A 62 -3.24 7.64 -13.93
C GLN A 62 -4.62 8.29 -13.74
N ALA A 63 -5.51 7.57 -13.11
CA ALA A 63 -6.80 8.08 -12.67
C ALA A 63 -7.27 7.36 -11.40
N ASN A 64 -8.02 8.06 -10.56
CA ASN A 64 -8.86 7.45 -9.55
C ASN A 64 -10.23 7.11 -10.15
N ALA A 65 -10.89 6.09 -9.60
CA ALA A 65 -12.33 5.92 -9.74
C ALA A 65 -13.02 6.36 -8.43
N VAL A 66 -14.18 6.98 -8.54
CA VAL A 66 -14.95 7.44 -7.37
C VAL A 66 -16.41 7.08 -7.57
N GLY A 67 -16.99 6.34 -6.60
CA GLY A 67 -18.42 6.09 -6.51
C GLY A 67 -19.04 6.88 -5.36
N THR A 68 -20.31 7.27 -5.48
CA THR A 68 -21.02 8.01 -4.43
C THR A 68 -22.42 7.46 -4.20
N LEU A 69 -22.80 7.35 -2.93
CA LEU A 69 -24.16 7.02 -2.50
C LEU A 69 -24.62 8.12 -1.57
N ALA A 70 -25.77 8.72 -1.88
CA ALA A 70 -26.37 9.71 -1.00
C ALA A 70 -26.98 9.04 0.22
N GLY A 71 -26.80 9.64 1.38
CA GLY A 71 -27.34 9.21 2.67
C GLY A 71 -28.11 10.32 3.39
N GLY A 72 -28.36 10.12 4.69
CA GLY A 72 -28.98 11.11 5.56
C GLY A 72 -28.00 12.18 6.05
N ASP A 73 -28.41 12.92 7.06
CA ASP A 73 -27.62 14.03 7.65
C ASP A 73 -26.51 13.57 8.63
N GLY A 74 -26.25 12.27 8.71
CA GLY A 74 -25.20 11.71 9.54
C GLY A 74 -23.81 11.88 8.92
N PRO A 75 -22.75 11.39 9.61
CA PRO A 75 -21.39 11.54 9.13
C PRO A 75 -21.14 10.76 7.84
N SER A 76 -20.47 11.42 6.91
CA SER A 76 -20.03 10.83 5.65
C SER A 76 -18.85 9.88 5.85
N THR A 77 -18.78 8.81 5.05
CA THR A 77 -17.75 7.78 5.17
C THR A 77 -17.11 7.45 3.82
N LEU A 78 -15.79 7.54 3.76
CA LEU A 78 -14.99 7.05 2.64
C LEU A 78 -14.62 5.58 2.85
N LEU A 79 -15.02 4.70 1.93
CA LEU A 79 -14.45 3.38 1.76
C LEU A 79 -13.35 3.47 0.70
N TYR A 80 -12.12 3.15 1.04
CA TYR A 80 -10.97 3.39 0.17
C TYR A 80 -10.13 2.13 -0.04
N ALA A 81 -9.67 1.94 -1.26
CA ALA A 81 -8.61 0.99 -1.57
C ALA A 81 -7.76 1.51 -2.75
N PRO A 82 -6.44 1.30 -2.75
CA PRO A 82 -5.62 1.55 -3.94
C PRO A 82 -5.82 0.46 -4.99
N ILE A 83 -5.47 0.79 -6.24
CA ILE A 83 -5.70 -0.06 -7.42
C ILE A 83 -4.42 -0.37 -8.22
N ASP A 84 -3.26 0.06 -7.76
CA ASP A 84 -1.97 -0.17 -8.41
C ASP A 84 -1.24 -1.41 -7.87
N THR A 85 -0.40 -2.03 -8.69
CA THR A 85 0.45 -3.17 -8.31
C THR A 85 1.93 -2.81 -8.34
N PHE A 86 2.75 -3.46 -7.49
CA PHE A 86 4.21 -3.30 -7.50
C PHE A 86 4.85 -3.82 -8.78
N THR A 87 4.35 -4.94 -9.27
CA THR A 87 4.86 -5.66 -10.44
C THR A 87 3.91 -5.50 -11.61
N THR A 88 4.42 -5.73 -12.81
CA THR A 88 3.68 -5.51 -14.06
C THR A 88 2.97 -6.76 -14.59
N GLY A 89 3.49 -7.94 -14.23
CA GLY A 89 3.15 -9.20 -14.89
C GLY A 89 3.91 -9.44 -16.20
N ASP A 90 4.89 -8.59 -16.52
CA ASP A 90 5.77 -8.71 -17.68
C ASP A 90 7.18 -9.13 -17.24
N PRO A 91 7.72 -10.24 -17.75
CA PRO A 91 9.04 -10.73 -17.37
C PRO A 91 10.18 -9.74 -17.67
N SER A 92 10.02 -8.84 -18.64
CA SER A 92 11.04 -7.84 -18.98
C SER A 92 11.27 -6.79 -17.86
N TYR A 93 10.29 -6.61 -16.99
CA TYR A 93 10.37 -5.70 -15.82
C TYR A 93 10.51 -6.46 -14.50
N ASP A 94 9.83 -7.61 -14.38
CA ASP A 94 9.72 -8.31 -13.11
C ASP A 94 10.86 -9.29 -12.84
N VAL A 95 11.59 -9.71 -13.87
CA VAL A 95 12.77 -10.61 -13.77
C VAL A 95 14.05 -9.80 -13.99
N PRO A 96 15.06 -9.88 -13.11
CA PRO A 96 15.10 -10.63 -11.85
C PRO A 96 14.65 -9.82 -10.61
N SER A 97 14.06 -8.62 -10.80
CA SER A 97 13.82 -7.66 -9.72
C SER A 97 12.82 -8.16 -8.65
N ALA A 98 11.77 -8.88 -9.06
CA ALA A 98 10.74 -9.40 -8.16
C ALA A 98 10.68 -10.93 -8.11
N THR A 99 11.23 -11.60 -9.12
CA THR A 99 11.27 -13.08 -9.23
C THR A 99 12.42 -13.53 -10.14
N LEU A 100 12.84 -14.77 -9.99
CA LEU A 100 13.79 -15.40 -10.94
C LEU A 100 13.08 -16.02 -12.15
N ALA A 101 11.78 -16.33 -12.03
CA ALA A 101 10.94 -16.84 -13.11
C ALA A 101 9.48 -16.46 -12.86
N MET A 102 8.77 -16.09 -13.93
CA MET A 102 7.35 -15.76 -13.84
C MET A 102 6.52 -16.98 -13.42
N ARG A 103 5.55 -16.73 -12.53
CA ARG A 103 4.58 -17.72 -12.06
C ARG A 103 3.17 -17.34 -12.48
N PRO A 104 2.21 -18.29 -12.56
CA PRO A 104 0.83 -18.01 -12.94
C PRO A 104 0.14 -16.94 -12.05
N ASP A 105 0.46 -16.91 -10.75
CA ASP A 105 -0.08 -15.91 -9.81
C ASP A 105 0.41 -14.47 -10.09
N MET A 106 1.52 -14.31 -10.79
CA MET A 106 2.10 -13.00 -11.14
C MET A 106 1.51 -12.41 -12.42
N LEU A 107 0.65 -13.12 -13.11
CA LEU A 107 0.05 -12.63 -14.36
C LEU A 107 -1.20 -11.78 -14.08
N PRO A 108 -1.45 -10.70 -14.82
CA PRO A 108 -2.67 -9.91 -14.75
C PRO A 108 -3.83 -10.67 -15.43
N ARG A 109 -4.11 -11.83 -14.90
CA ARG A 109 -5.17 -12.73 -15.33
C ARG A 109 -5.71 -13.48 -14.14
N ALA A 110 -6.97 -13.27 -13.83
CA ALA A 110 -7.65 -13.97 -12.74
C ALA A 110 -7.97 -15.42 -13.12
N VAL A 111 -7.67 -16.34 -12.21
CA VAL A 111 -8.05 -17.75 -12.32
C VAL A 111 -8.71 -18.15 -11.00
N ILE A 112 -9.92 -18.72 -11.09
CA ILE A 112 -10.67 -19.16 -9.91
C ILE A 112 -10.51 -20.67 -9.73
N HIS A 113 -10.02 -21.06 -8.56
CA HIS A 113 -9.88 -22.44 -8.09
C HIS A 113 -10.81 -22.68 -6.90
N GLY A 114 -12.07 -23.10 -7.14
CA GLY A 114 -13.09 -23.14 -6.08
C GLY A 114 -13.41 -21.74 -5.58
N ASP A 115 -13.08 -21.42 -4.32
CA ASP A 115 -13.23 -20.07 -3.77
C ASP A 115 -11.94 -19.26 -3.80
N LEU A 116 -10.81 -19.86 -4.18
CA LEU A 116 -9.53 -19.19 -4.27
C LEU A 116 -9.39 -18.49 -5.63
N VAL A 117 -9.07 -17.21 -5.61
CA VAL A 117 -8.75 -16.39 -6.79
C VAL A 117 -7.25 -16.18 -6.85
N GLN A 118 -6.64 -16.51 -7.98
CA GLN A 118 -5.24 -16.34 -8.27
C GLN A 118 -5.05 -15.33 -9.41
N GLY A 119 -4.14 -14.39 -9.26
CA GLY A 119 -3.78 -13.39 -10.27
C GLY A 119 -3.14 -12.16 -9.66
N LEU A 120 -2.45 -11.37 -10.47
CA LEU A 120 -1.64 -10.24 -10.02
C LEU A 120 -2.45 -9.25 -9.17
N GLY A 121 -2.06 -9.11 -7.91
CA GLY A 121 -2.71 -8.19 -6.95
C GLY A 121 -4.03 -8.71 -6.36
N ALA A 122 -4.47 -9.94 -6.66
CA ALA A 122 -5.72 -10.49 -6.13
C ALA A 122 -5.78 -10.47 -4.59
N GLY A 123 -4.65 -10.71 -3.91
CA GLY A 123 -4.54 -10.59 -2.46
C GLY A 123 -4.36 -9.15 -1.98
N ASN A 124 -3.57 -8.34 -2.70
CA ASN A 124 -3.30 -6.94 -2.39
C ASN A 124 -2.74 -6.20 -3.62
N PRO A 125 -3.36 -5.08 -4.04
CA PRO A 125 -4.49 -4.40 -3.42
C PRO A 125 -5.85 -4.73 -4.05
N LYS A 126 -5.88 -5.36 -5.24
CA LYS A 126 -7.05 -5.47 -6.11
C LYS A 126 -8.21 -6.23 -5.46
N GLY A 127 -7.93 -7.29 -4.68
CA GLY A 127 -8.97 -7.99 -3.92
C GLY A 127 -9.62 -7.11 -2.86
N HIS A 128 -8.86 -6.20 -2.24
CA HIS A 128 -9.41 -5.22 -1.30
C HIS A 128 -10.26 -4.17 -2.03
N ALA A 129 -9.82 -3.70 -3.21
CA ALA A 129 -10.62 -2.83 -4.08
C ALA A 129 -11.93 -3.51 -4.51
N ALA A 130 -11.87 -4.79 -4.89
CA ALA A 130 -13.06 -5.58 -5.20
C ALA A 130 -14.04 -5.69 -4.02
N CYS A 131 -13.54 -5.78 -2.77
CA CYS A 131 -14.39 -5.74 -1.58
C CYS A 131 -15.08 -4.37 -1.42
N VAL A 132 -14.38 -3.26 -1.71
CA VAL A 132 -14.98 -1.92 -1.70
C VAL A 132 -16.05 -1.78 -2.79
N ILE A 133 -15.79 -2.29 -4.01
CA ILE A 133 -16.78 -2.34 -5.10
C ILE A 133 -18.03 -3.11 -4.64
N ALA A 134 -17.85 -4.33 -4.14
CA ALA A 134 -18.95 -5.19 -3.72
C ALA A 134 -19.77 -4.58 -2.56
N ALA A 135 -19.08 -3.95 -1.57
CA ALA A 135 -19.76 -3.25 -0.48
C ALA A 135 -20.62 -2.09 -1.00
N THR A 136 -20.08 -1.29 -1.91
CA THR A 136 -20.77 -0.12 -2.48
C THR A 136 -21.97 -0.55 -3.32
N VAL A 137 -21.81 -1.56 -4.17
CA VAL A 137 -22.90 -2.12 -4.99
C VAL A 137 -24.01 -2.70 -4.10
N ALA A 138 -23.63 -3.47 -3.08
CA ALA A 138 -24.61 -4.09 -2.17
C ALA A 138 -25.39 -3.03 -1.37
N LEU A 139 -24.72 -1.96 -0.89
CA LEU A 139 -25.38 -0.84 -0.23
C LEU A 139 -26.38 -0.16 -1.17
N ALA A 140 -26.00 0.12 -2.42
CA ALA A 140 -26.87 0.74 -3.42
C ALA A 140 -28.11 -0.09 -3.73
N GLN A 141 -27.95 -1.41 -3.88
CA GLN A 141 -29.04 -2.33 -4.28
C GLN A 141 -29.98 -2.73 -3.14
N SER A 142 -29.53 -2.58 -1.90
CA SER A 142 -30.27 -3.06 -0.72
C SER A 142 -31.53 -2.23 -0.39
N GLY A 143 -31.58 -0.97 -0.84
CA GLY A 143 -32.61 -0.01 -0.45
C GLY A 143 -32.56 0.40 1.03
N VAL A 144 -31.51 0.05 1.76
CA VAL A 144 -31.32 0.45 3.17
C VAL A 144 -30.95 1.93 3.22
N GLU A 145 -31.61 2.70 4.09
CA GLU A 145 -31.26 4.09 4.34
C GLU A 145 -29.88 4.19 4.97
N LEU A 146 -28.99 4.96 4.33
CA LEU A 146 -27.63 5.20 4.79
C LEU A 146 -27.64 6.33 5.84
N PRO A 147 -26.87 6.23 6.92
CA PRO A 147 -26.83 7.29 7.95
C PRO A 147 -26.30 8.61 7.41
N GLY A 148 -25.33 8.58 6.53
CA GLY A 148 -24.71 9.72 5.84
C GLY A 148 -24.19 9.28 4.49
N ASP A 149 -23.63 10.20 3.74
CA ASP A 149 -23.08 9.93 2.41
C ASP A 149 -21.94 8.90 2.46
N VAL A 150 -21.90 8.03 1.44
CA VAL A 150 -20.80 7.08 1.27
C VAL A 150 -20.05 7.40 -0.01
N VAL A 151 -18.74 7.57 0.12
CA VAL A 151 -17.82 7.70 -1.00
C VAL A 151 -17.02 6.41 -1.11
N ALA A 152 -17.00 5.80 -2.28
CA ALA A 152 -16.10 4.69 -2.61
C ALA A 152 -14.93 5.25 -3.44
N GLY A 153 -13.74 5.27 -2.84
CA GLY A 153 -12.53 5.82 -3.46
C GLY A 153 -11.57 4.71 -3.88
N PHE A 154 -11.15 4.73 -5.13
CA PHE A 154 -10.19 3.78 -5.70
C PHE A 154 -8.98 4.56 -6.20
N GLY A 155 -7.93 4.59 -5.35
CA GLY A 155 -6.80 5.50 -5.57
C GLY A 155 -5.70 4.90 -6.42
N ALA A 156 -5.25 5.67 -7.40
CA ALA A 156 -4.04 5.38 -8.15
C ALA A 156 -2.78 5.61 -7.29
N GLY A 157 -1.71 4.89 -7.56
CA GLY A 157 -0.41 5.10 -6.93
C GLY A 157 -0.39 4.95 -5.41
N GLY A 158 -1.16 4.01 -4.85
CA GLY A 158 -1.17 3.74 -3.42
C GLY A 158 -0.03 2.86 -2.92
N MET A 159 0.76 2.27 -3.83
CA MET A 159 1.94 1.52 -3.43
C MET A 159 3.13 2.46 -3.15
N PRO A 160 4.01 2.13 -2.18
CA PRO A 160 5.26 2.83 -1.99
C PRO A 160 6.24 2.47 -3.12
N SER A 161 5.99 3.01 -4.29
CA SER A 161 6.70 2.76 -5.54
C SER A 161 6.72 4.01 -6.40
N PHE A 162 7.62 4.07 -7.36
CA PHE A 162 7.53 4.98 -8.50
C PHE A 162 7.06 4.21 -9.73
N ALA A 163 6.61 4.96 -10.75
CA ALA A 163 6.28 4.38 -12.04
C ALA A 163 7.48 3.65 -12.66
N ILE A 164 7.19 2.56 -13.35
CA ILE A 164 8.21 1.76 -14.06
C ILE A 164 8.61 2.49 -15.34
N ASP A 165 9.91 2.72 -15.53
CA ASP A 165 10.44 3.29 -16.78
C ASP A 165 10.09 2.40 -17.97
N GLY A 166 9.79 3.01 -19.12
CA GLY A 166 9.48 2.28 -20.35
C GLY A 166 8.00 1.93 -20.56
N VAL A 167 7.11 2.24 -19.60
CA VAL A 167 5.65 2.05 -19.75
C VAL A 167 4.93 3.39 -19.98
N GLY A 168 5.55 4.31 -20.72
CA GLY A 168 5.03 5.67 -20.94
C GLY A 168 5.11 6.54 -19.68
N THR A 169 6.01 6.19 -18.76
CA THR A 169 6.12 6.79 -17.43
C THR A 169 7.45 7.50 -17.18
N GLU A 170 8.31 7.57 -18.21
CA GLU A 170 9.63 8.21 -18.12
C GLU A 170 9.52 9.66 -17.63
N GLY A 171 10.36 10.00 -16.66
CA GLY A 171 10.41 11.34 -16.07
C GLY A 171 9.28 11.66 -15.09
N ARG A 172 8.27 10.82 -14.94
CA ARG A 172 7.20 10.98 -13.95
C ARG A 172 7.67 10.49 -12.58
N ARG A 173 7.69 11.39 -11.59
CA ARG A 173 8.17 11.08 -10.23
C ARG A 173 7.08 11.13 -9.16
N ASN A 174 5.91 11.69 -9.48
CA ASN A 174 4.78 11.79 -8.57
C ASN A 174 3.69 10.80 -9.00
N THR A 175 3.95 9.52 -8.89
CA THR A 175 3.09 8.44 -9.40
C THR A 175 2.64 7.44 -8.36
N GLY A 176 3.32 7.35 -7.22
CA GLY A 176 3.03 6.45 -6.12
C GLY A 176 2.89 7.18 -4.79
N HIS A 177 3.11 6.46 -3.69
CA HIS A 177 3.15 7.01 -2.33
C HIS A 177 1.86 7.75 -1.92
N GLY A 178 0.69 7.28 -2.39
CA GLY A 178 -0.62 7.82 -2.03
C GLY A 178 -1.03 9.04 -2.84
N VAL A 179 -0.47 9.25 -4.03
CA VAL A 179 -0.81 10.40 -4.89
C VAL A 179 -2.31 10.44 -5.21
N GLY A 180 -2.94 9.28 -5.47
CA GLY A 180 -4.37 9.20 -5.75
C GLY A 180 -5.23 9.55 -4.54
N ALA A 181 -4.86 9.07 -3.34
CA ALA A 181 -5.56 9.43 -2.11
C ALA A 181 -5.51 10.93 -1.83
N ALA A 182 -4.33 11.55 -2.04
CA ALA A 182 -4.15 12.98 -1.92
C ALA A 182 -5.06 13.74 -2.90
N PHE A 183 -5.00 13.37 -4.16
CA PHE A 183 -5.75 14.02 -5.24
C PHE A 183 -7.27 13.85 -5.06
N LEU A 184 -7.73 12.68 -4.58
CA LEU A 184 -9.15 12.43 -4.29
C LEU A 184 -9.71 13.47 -3.33
N LEU A 185 -9.05 13.68 -2.18
CA LEU A 185 -9.49 14.63 -1.17
C LEU A 185 -9.39 16.07 -1.65
N GLU A 186 -8.30 16.43 -2.34
CA GLU A 186 -8.05 17.79 -2.85
C GLU A 186 -9.03 18.20 -3.97
N ARG A 187 -9.72 17.24 -4.57
CA ARG A 187 -10.72 17.45 -5.62
C ARG A 187 -12.17 17.29 -5.15
N GLY A 188 -12.41 17.40 -3.84
CA GLY A 188 -13.74 17.58 -3.28
C GLY A 188 -14.39 16.31 -2.70
N PHE A 189 -13.71 15.17 -2.67
CA PHE A 189 -14.21 13.93 -2.06
C PHE A 189 -13.72 13.78 -0.62
N THR A 190 -13.89 14.83 0.18
CA THR A 190 -13.64 14.79 1.62
C THR A 190 -14.83 14.20 2.35
N THR A 191 -14.56 13.46 3.43
CA THR A 191 -15.58 12.85 4.29
C THR A 191 -15.21 13.03 5.75
N ASP A 192 -16.18 12.86 6.66
CA ASP A 192 -15.93 12.93 8.09
C ASP A 192 -15.04 11.81 8.59
N TYR A 193 -15.16 10.61 7.98
CA TYR A 193 -14.41 9.41 8.35
C TYR A 193 -13.99 8.61 7.13
N ALA A 194 -12.97 7.75 7.31
CA ALA A 194 -12.57 6.80 6.28
C ALA A 194 -12.26 5.41 6.84
N VAL A 195 -12.52 4.39 6.03
CA VAL A 195 -11.99 3.02 6.21
C VAL A 195 -11.16 2.67 4.99
N ILE A 196 -9.90 2.32 5.20
CA ILE A 196 -9.05 1.79 4.14
C ILE A 196 -9.04 0.26 4.19
N ALA A 197 -9.40 -0.36 3.07
CA ALA A 197 -9.31 -1.80 2.86
C ALA A 197 -7.88 -2.16 2.40
N LYS A 198 -7.10 -2.78 3.28
CA LYS A 198 -5.70 -3.18 3.05
C LYS A 198 -5.34 -4.39 3.91
N PRO A 199 -4.33 -5.21 3.53
CA PRO A 199 -4.03 -6.45 4.23
C PRO A 199 -3.88 -6.32 5.74
N GLY A 200 -4.40 -7.33 6.46
CA GLY A 200 -4.35 -7.47 7.90
C GLY A 200 -5.73 -7.80 8.48
N TRP A 201 -5.90 -9.03 8.99
CA TRP A 201 -7.14 -9.44 9.67
C TRP A 201 -7.19 -8.86 11.08
N ASN A 202 -7.24 -7.53 11.14
CA ASN A 202 -7.41 -6.73 12.35
C ASN A 202 -7.76 -5.29 11.97
N VAL A 203 -8.18 -4.50 12.94
CA VAL A 203 -8.35 -3.07 12.77
C VAL A 203 -7.12 -2.34 13.28
N SER A 204 -6.49 -1.55 12.40
CA SER A 204 -5.37 -0.69 12.77
C SER A 204 -5.80 0.77 12.74
N HIS A 205 -5.39 1.51 13.77
CA HIS A 205 -5.66 2.95 13.93
C HIS A 205 -4.40 3.81 13.76
N GLU A 206 -3.24 3.18 13.69
CA GLU A 206 -1.95 3.84 13.50
C GLU A 206 -1.08 3.06 12.50
N GLU A 207 -0.20 3.76 11.81
CA GLU A 207 0.72 3.17 10.84
C GLU A 207 2.05 3.90 10.82
N VAL A 208 3.11 3.13 10.54
CA VAL A 208 4.43 3.71 10.30
C VAL A 208 4.39 4.62 9.07
N GLY A 209 5.22 5.66 9.12
CA GLY A 209 5.57 6.41 7.93
C GLY A 209 6.73 5.74 7.19
N LEU A 210 7.18 6.36 6.11
CA LEU A 210 8.35 5.92 5.37
C LEU A 210 9.23 7.09 4.97
N VAL A 211 10.54 6.83 4.89
CA VAL A 211 11.53 7.76 4.34
C VAL A 211 12.45 6.97 3.42
N TRP A 212 12.45 7.34 2.15
CA TRP A 212 13.39 6.78 1.19
C TRP A 212 14.61 7.66 1.08
N LEU A 213 15.76 7.04 1.22
CA LEU A 213 17.05 7.70 1.30
C LEU A 213 18.03 7.06 0.32
N ASP A 214 18.80 7.89 -0.39
CA ASP A 214 19.93 7.45 -1.16
C ASP A 214 21.22 7.72 -0.38
N VAL A 215 22.03 6.68 -0.19
CA VAL A 215 23.38 6.79 0.33
C VAL A 215 24.35 6.78 -0.84
N LEU A 216 25.09 7.87 -1.00
CA LEU A 216 26.05 8.07 -2.06
C LEU A 216 27.44 7.64 -1.57
N VAL A 217 28.02 6.62 -2.20
CA VAL A 217 29.31 6.02 -1.86
C VAL A 217 30.34 6.41 -2.94
N PRO A 218 31.26 7.34 -2.66
CA PRO A 218 32.21 7.83 -3.63
C PRO A 218 33.35 6.85 -3.87
N GLY A 219 33.82 6.79 -5.11
CA GLY A 219 35.00 6.07 -5.53
C GLY A 219 35.95 6.93 -6.36
N ILE A 220 36.95 6.30 -6.92
CA ILE A 220 37.85 6.88 -7.90
C ILE A 220 37.75 6.06 -9.19
N HIS A 221 37.40 6.72 -10.29
CA HIS A 221 37.39 6.07 -11.59
C HIS A 221 38.82 5.70 -11.98
N THR A 222 39.13 4.40 -11.96
CA THR A 222 40.47 3.89 -12.22
C THR A 222 40.41 2.67 -13.13
N TYR A 223 41.24 2.64 -14.16
CA TYR A 223 41.41 1.48 -15.03
C TYR A 223 42.15 0.35 -14.28
N ALA A 224 41.66 -0.87 -14.40
CA ALA A 224 42.20 -2.03 -13.68
C ALA A 224 43.72 -2.25 -13.90
N GLY A 225 44.20 -2.05 -15.13
CA GLY A 225 45.63 -2.14 -15.48
C GLY A 225 46.52 -1.07 -14.81
N SER A 226 45.92 -0.01 -14.26
CA SER A 226 46.66 1.09 -13.58
C SER A 226 46.47 1.10 -12.06
N ARG A 227 45.69 0.14 -11.51
CA ARG A 227 45.34 0.06 -10.10
C ARG A 227 46.53 0.18 -9.14
N HIS A 228 47.65 -0.40 -9.50
CA HIS A 228 48.87 -0.44 -8.70
C HIS A 228 49.74 0.83 -8.75
N ARG A 229 49.39 1.78 -9.64
CA ARG A 229 50.17 2.99 -9.93
C ARG A 229 49.43 4.29 -9.72
N LEU A 230 48.11 4.25 -9.73
CA LEU A 230 47.26 5.45 -9.62
C LEU A 230 46.43 5.39 -8.33
N PRO A 231 45.91 6.53 -7.86
CA PRO A 231 44.95 6.52 -6.76
C PRO A 231 43.80 5.57 -7.05
N TYR A 232 43.46 4.75 -6.06
CA TYR A 232 42.47 3.70 -6.20
C TYR A 232 41.49 3.68 -5.03
N ARG A 233 40.22 3.77 -5.32
CA ARG A 233 39.10 3.52 -4.40
C ARG A 233 37.96 2.91 -5.18
N ASN A 234 37.65 1.65 -4.92
CA ASN A 234 36.55 0.96 -5.58
C ASN A 234 35.23 1.23 -4.84
N ALA A 235 34.36 2.06 -5.43
CA ALA A 235 33.05 2.38 -4.86
C ALA A 235 32.15 1.14 -4.73
N VAL A 236 32.30 0.12 -5.60
CA VAL A 236 31.49 -1.12 -5.51
C VAL A 236 31.85 -1.91 -4.25
N ALA A 237 33.15 -2.12 -3.99
CA ALA A 237 33.60 -2.82 -2.79
C ALA A 237 33.19 -2.05 -1.52
N LEU A 238 33.41 -0.73 -1.51
CA LEU A 238 33.04 0.12 -0.39
C LEU A 238 31.53 0.14 -0.13
N ALA A 239 30.70 0.15 -1.20
CA ALA A 239 29.26 0.08 -1.07
C ALA A 239 28.78 -1.26 -0.44
N GLY A 240 29.48 -2.36 -0.71
CA GLY A 240 29.23 -3.64 -0.02
C GLY A 240 29.48 -3.56 1.49
N GLU A 241 30.57 -2.91 1.91
CA GLU A 241 30.88 -2.69 3.34
C GLU A 241 29.83 -1.77 4.00
N VAL A 242 29.43 -0.69 3.32
CA VAL A 242 28.40 0.24 3.78
C VAL A 242 27.05 -0.44 3.89
N ALA A 243 26.65 -1.25 2.90
CA ALA A 243 25.41 -2.00 2.93
C ALA A 243 25.34 -2.99 4.09
N GLY A 244 26.41 -3.77 4.32
CA GLY A 244 26.49 -4.70 5.46
C GLY A 244 26.41 -4.00 6.82
N HIS A 245 27.05 -2.82 6.96
CA HIS A 245 26.93 -2.01 8.17
C HIS A 245 25.48 -1.48 8.36
N LEU A 246 24.86 -1.01 7.28
CA LEU A 246 23.49 -0.48 7.33
C LEU A 246 22.47 -1.55 7.72
N GLU A 247 22.55 -2.76 7.19
CA GLU A 247 21.65 -3.86 7.59
C GLU A 247 21.72 -4.13 9.10
N SER A 248 22.94 -4.17 9.68
CA SER A 248 23.11 -4.34 11.14
C SER A 248 22.56 -3.14 11.93
N TRP A 249 22.76 -1.92 11.44
CA TRP A 249 22.24 -0.71 12.07
C TRP A 249 20.71 -0.66 12.02
N LEU A 250 20.08 -1.15 10.92
CA LEU A 250 18.64 -1.20 10.75
C LEU A 250 17.97 -2.18 11.72
N ASP A 251 18.61 -3.31 12.03
CA ASP A 251 18.12 -4.23 13.07
C ASP A 251 18.04 -3.55 14.44
N GLU A 252 19.11 -2.84 14.82
CA GLU A 252 19.15 -2.07 16.08
C GLU A 252 18.14 -0.90 16.05
N TYR A 253 18.02 -0.21 14.92
CA TYR A 253 17.09 0.88 14.71
C TYR A 253 15.64 0.42 14.94
N ALA A 254 15.26 -0.73 14.41
CA ALA A 254 13.92 -1.27 14.54
C ALA A 254 13.52 -1.49 16.01
N VAL A 255 14.44 -2.01 16.81
CA VAL A 255 14.20 -2.30 18.24
C VAL A 255 14.12 -1.01 19.07
N ARG A 256 15.08 -0.09 18.92
CA ARG A 256 15.13 1.13 19.74
C ARG A 256 14.05 2.17 19.44
N ASN A 257 13.35 2.03 18.30
CA ASN A 257 12.33 2.97 17.85
C ASN A 257 10.92 2.40 17.88
N GLU A 258 10.69 1.27 18.56
CA GLU A 258 9.31 0.76 18.77
C GLU A 258 8.47 1.81 19.50
N HIS A 259 7.23 2.03 19.01
CA HIS A 259 6.30 2.98 19.62
C HIS A 259 4.86 2.60 19.33
N GLY A 260 3.98 2.60 20.36
CA GLY A 260 2.61 2.15 20.22
C GLY A 260 2.52 0.70 19.76
N THR A 261 1.79 0.44 18.68
CA THR A 261 1.75 -0.89 18.04
C THR A 261 2.79 -1.04 16.93
N MET A 262 3.60 -0.01 16.67
CA MET A 262 4.53 0.07 15.55
C MET A 262 5.93 -0.39 15.92
N ARG A 263 6.56 -1.15 15.01
CA ARG A 263 7.98 -1.46 15.01
C ARG A 263 8.56 -1.10 13.65
N PRO A 264 9.29 0.02 13.52
CA PRO A 264 9.78 0.50 12.23
C PRO A 264 10.89 -0.42 11.70
N GLN A 265 10.68 -0.96 10.51
CA GLN A 265 11.69 -1.75 9.82
C GLN A 265 12.47 -0.88 8.83
N GLY A 266 13.59 -1.38 8.35
CA GLY A 266 14.33 -0.77 7.26
C GLY A 266 15.04 -1.82 6.44
N ILE A 267 15.33 -1.50 5.19
CA ILE A 267 16.08 -2.36 4.27
C ILE A 267 16.97 -1.51 3.35
N VAL A 268 18.10 -2.07 2.94
CA VAL A 268 18.84 -1.61 1.77
C VAL A 268 18.23 -2.27 0.54
N SER A 269 17.38 -1.54 -0.18
CA SER A 269 16.52 -2.12 -1.24
C SER A 269 17.19 -2.23 -2.60
N SER A 270 18.22 -1.42 -2.88
CA SER A 270 18.94 -1.50 -4.13
C SER A 270 20.36 -0.95 -4.06
N ILE A 271 21.20 -1.43 -4.98
CA ILE A 271 22.54 -0.94 -5.23
C ILE A 271 22.69 -0.61 -6.72
N THR A 272 23.10 0.61 -7.04
CA THR A 272 23.24 1.07 -8.43
C THR A 272 24.57 1.76 -8.63
N GLY A 273 25.35 1.34 -9.60
CA GLY A 273 26.61 1.96 -9.97
C GLY A 273 27.48 1.08 -10.87
N GLY A 274 28.44 1.71 -11.53
CA GLY A 274 29.25 1.06 -12.54
C GLY A 274 28.53 0.96 -13.89
N SER A 275 29.14 0.20 -14.79
CA SER A 275 28.60 -0.07 -16.12
C SER A 275 29.17 -1.40 -16.62
N GLU A 276 28.29 -2.30 -17.00
CA GLU A 276 28.69 -3.57 -17.63
C GLU A 276 29.57 -3.38 -18.87
N ARG A 277 29.32 -2.31 -19.62
CA ARG A 277 30.13 -1.93 -20.78
C ARG A 277 31.55 -1.49 -20.40
N LEU A 278 31.79 -1.05 -19.17
CA LEU A 278 33.08 -0.54 -18.66
C LEU A 278 33.66 -1.45 -17.57
N ALA A 279 33.58 -2.78 -17.74
CA ALA A 279 34.02 -3.77 -16.77
C ALA A 279 35.51 -3.63 -16.36
N ALA A 280 36.35 -2.99 -17.19
CA ALA A 280 37.76 -2.76 -16.91
C ALA A 280 38.03 -1.55 -15.98
N SER A 281 37.01 -0.83 -15.51
CA SER A 281 37.15 0.39 -14.72
C SER A 281 36.23 0.38 -13.50
N THR A 282 36.69 1.02 -12.42
CA THR A 282 35.86 1.26 -11.22
C THR A 282 34.97 2.50 -11.43
N PRO A 283 33.73 2.53 -10.89
CA PRO A 283 32.87 3.71 -10.94
C PRO A 283 33.35 4.80 -9.98
N ALA A 284 33.01 6.05 -10.32
CA ALA A 284 33.24 7.19 -9.43
C ALA A 284 32.22 7.28 -8.28
N LEU A 285 31.05 6.63 -8.44
CA LEU A 285 29.95 6.65 -7.48
C LEU A 285 29.16 5.36 -7.54
N VAL A 286 28.74 4.89 -6.36
CA VAL A 286 27.68 3.88 -6.18
C VAL A 286 26.62 4.48 -5.28
N ARG A 287 25.35 4.18 -5.57
CA ARG A 287 24.18 4.59 -4.80
C ARG A 287 23.53 3.36 -4.18
N LEU A 288 23.26 3.45 -2.87
CA LEU A 288 22.41 2.51 -2.15
C LEU A 288 21.08 3.19 -1.87
N ARG A 289 19.95 2.54 -2.18
CA ARG A 289 18.62 3.02 -1.81
C ARG A 289 18.16 2.30 -0.54
N LEU A 290 17.63 3.08 0.41
CA LEU A 290 17.04 2.59 1.65
C LEU A 290 15.55 2.93 1.70
N ASP A 291 14.72 1.97 2.15
CA ASP A 291 13.40 2.23 2.73
C ASP A 291 13.56 2.19 4.25
N LEU A 292 13.30 3.29 4.91
CA LEU A 292 13.36 3.42 6.36
C LEU A 292 11.97 3.76 6.89
N ARG A 293 11.39 2.87 7.70
CA ARG A 293 10.10 3.11 8.34
C ARG A 293 10.28 3.96 9.59
N ILE A 294 9.28 4.79 9.90
CA ILE A 294 9.30 5.68 11.07
C ILE A 294 8.01 5.56 11.85
N THR A 295 8.06 5.76 13.15
CA THR A 295 6.89 5.76 14.03
C THR A 295 6.39 7.19 14.27
N THR A 296 5.26 7.35 14.94
CA THR A 296 4.70 8.66 15.30
C THR A 296 5.56 9.44 16.30
N ALA A 297 6.52 8.80 16.97
CA ALA A 297 7.52 9.47 17.80
C ALA A 297 8.67 10.09 16.99
N GLN A 298 8.74 9.86 15.68
CA GLN A 298 9.82 10.28 14.81
C GLN A 298 9.34 11.23 13.71
N THR A 299 10.28 11.94 13.11
CA THR A 299 10.02 12.80 11.94
C THR A 299 10.98 12.45 10.80
N PRO A 300 10.57 12.59 9.52
CA PRO A 300 11.46 12.36 8.39
C PRO A 300 12.78 13.12 8.46
N PRO A 301 12.82 14.42 8.79
CA PRO A 301 14.10 15.12 8.98
C PRO A 301 14.93 14.58 10.16
N GLY A 302 14.27 14.11 11.22
CA GLY A 302 14.92 13.55 12.40
C GLY A 302 15.72 12.29 12.05
N VAL A 303 15.06 11.32 11.41
CA VAL A 303 15.72 10.05 11.02
C VAL A 303 16.76 10.25 9.91
N THR A 304 16.55 11.22 9.03
CA THR A 304 17.56 11.58 8.01
C THR A 304 18.85 12.12 8.68
N ARG A 305 18.72 12.93 9.74
CA ARG A 305 19.89 13.41 10.51
C ARG A 305 20.56 12.28 11.28
N GLU A 306 19.78 11.36 11.87
CA GLU A 306 20.30 10.19 12.58
C GLU A 306 21.18 9.33 11.63
N LEU A 307 20.64 9.00 10.44
CA LEU A 307 21.39 8.26 9.43
C LEU A 307 22.66 9.01 8.96
N ARG A 308 22.58 10.32 8.74
CA ARG A 308 23.76 11.13 8.39
C ARG A 308 24.85 11.06 9.47
N THR A 309 24.47 11.10 10.74
CA THR A 309 25.41 10.99 11.85
C THR A 309 26.10 9.62 11.87
N GLU A 310 25.32 8.55 11.65
CA GLU A 310 25.87 7.20 11.59
C GLU A 310 26.83 7.02 10.41
N LEU A 311 26.43 7.50 9.22
CA LEU A 311 27.26 7.42 8.04
C LEU A 311 28.49 8.32 8.09
N ALA A 312 28.47 9.44 8.82
CA ALA A 312 29.66 10.24 9.06
C ALA A 312 30.72 9.45 9.88
N ARG A 313 30.27 8.77 10.95
CA ARG A 313 31.15 7.91 11.77
C ARG A 313 31.73 6.74 10.96
N LEU A 314 30.89 6.11 10.12
CA LEU A 314 31.33 5.04 9.24
C LEU A 314 32.32 5.58 8.19
N GLY A 315 32.01 6.74 7.60
CA GLY A 315 32.85 7.40 6.61
C GLY A 315 34.24 7.74 7.13
N GLU A 316 34.38 8.20 8.39
CA GLU A 316 35.66 8.42 9.05
C GLU A 316 36.50 7.12 9.11
N LYS A 317 35.88 6.00 9.50
CA LYS A 317 36.53 4.68 9.57
C LYS A 317 36.99 4.18 8.20
N LEU A 318 36.17 4.42 7.17
CA LEU A 318 36.43 3.96 5.80
C LEU A 318 37.23 4.97 4.96
N GLY A 319 37.52 6.16 5.49
CA GLY A 319 38.18 7.24 4.78
C GLY A 319 37.34 7.74 3.57
N ALA A 320 36.02 7.77 3.65
CA ALA A 320 35.11 8.11 2.57
C ALA A 320 34.06 9.17 2.99
N ASP A 321 33.77 10.14 2.12
CA ASP A 321 32.71 11.12 2.33
C ASP A 321 31.35 10.53 1.90
N LEU A 322 30.69 9.79 2.80
CA LEU A 322 29.37 9.21 2.58
C LEU A 322 28.31 10.30 2.69
N ARG A 323 27.43 10.41 1.69
CA ARG A 323 26.37 11.43 1.65
C ARG A 323 24.99 10.81 1.65
N VAL A 324 24.00 11.53 2.19
CA VAL A 324 22.60 11.10 2.26
C VAL A 324 21.70 12.12 1.56
N GLU A 325 20.93 11.64 0.60
CA GLU A 325 19.89 12.39 -0.09
C GLU A 325 18.51 11.80 0.24
N GLN A 326 17.53 12.65 0.61
CA GLN A 326 16.16 12.20 0.81
C GLN A 326 15.44 12.19 -0.53
N VAL A 327 14.77 11.07 -0.84
CA VAL A 327 14.07 10.83 -2.11
C VAL A 327 12.56 10.99 -1.96
N ALA A 328 12.00 10.40 -0.90
CA ALA A 328 10.59 10.48 -0.58
C ALA A 328 10.39 10.43 0.93
N ALA A 329 9.29 10.99 1.42
CA ALA A 329 8.93 10.88 2.82
C ALA A 329 7.42 11.02 3.03
N ILE A 330 6.87 10.12 3.85
CA ILE A 330 5.50 10.19 4.36
C ILE A 330 5.58 10.01 5.87
N PRO A 331 5.16 10.98 6.67
CA PRO A 331 5.11 10.86 8.11
C PRO A 331 4.21 9.70 8.57
N ALA A 332 4.53 9.12 9.72
CA ALA A 332 3.64 8.21 10.43
C ALA A 332 2.42 8.98 10.96
N SER A 333 1.31 8.31 11.11
CA SER A 333 0.10 8.92 11.61
C SER A 333 -0.76 7.97 12.43
N HIS A 334 -1.67 8.52 13.23
CA HIS A 334 -2.66 7.77 13.99
C HIS A 334 -4.02 8.46 13.99
N THR A 335 -5.06 7.67 14.21
CA THR A 335 -6.41 8.11 14.58
C THR A 335 -6.63 7.74 16.05
N SER A 336 -7.28 8.56 16.83
CA SER A 336 -7.62 8.23 18.23
C SER A 336 -8.39 6.89 18.29
N LEU A 337 -8.10 6.07 19.29
CA LEU A 337 -8.88 4.86 19.58
C LEU A 337 -10.34 5.16 19.90
N ASP A 338 -10.62 6.34 20.45
CA ASP A 338 -11.97 6.80 20.79
C ASP A 338 -12.72 7.36 19.56
N SER A 339 -12.06 7.52 18.43
CA SER A 339 -12.70 7.98 17.21
C SER A 339 -13.85 7.05 16.80
N PRO A 340 -15.03 7.60 16.44
CA PRO A 340 -16.19 6.84 16.01
C PRO A 340 -15.86 5.79 14.95
N ILE A 341 -15.02 6.14 13.98
CA ILE A 341 -14.66 5.20 12.89
C ILE A 341 -13.84 4.00 13.38
N VAL A 342 -12.92 4.21 14.32
CA VAL A 342 -12.12 3.11 14.89
C VAL A 342 -13.01 2.20 15.72
N ARG A 343 -13.86 2.77 16.59
CA ARG A 343 -14.79 2.02 17.43
C ARG A 343 -15.80 1.24 16.60
N ALA A 344 -16.41 1.87 15.58
CA ALA A 344 -17.35 1.22 14.69
C ALA A 344 -16.71 0.06 13.91
N THR A 345 -15.50 0.27 13.37
CA THR A 345 -14.79 -0.77 12.62
C THR A 345 -14.36 -1.93 13.52
N VAL A 346 -13.92 -1.66 14.75
CA VAL A 346 -13.59 -2.70 15.75
C VAL A 346 -14.84 -3.50 16.11
N ALA A 347 -15.97 -2.83 16.37
CA ALA A 347 -17.23 -3.52 16.67
C ALA A 347 -17.71 -4.39 15.49
N ALA A 348 -17.60 -3.88 14.26
CA ALA A 348 -17.91 -4.60 13.04
C ALA A 348 -17.02 -5.85 12.88
N TRP A 349 -15.70 -5.68 13.07
CA TRP A 349 -14.75 -6.79 13.01
C TRP A 349 -15.07 -7.86 14.04
N GLN A 350 -15.33 -7.49 15.30
CA GLN A 350 -15.69 -8.44 16.36
C GLN A 350 -16.97 -9.22 16.04
N ALA A 351 -17.97 -8.55 15.46
CA ALA A 351 -19.22 -9.21 15.06
C ALA A 351 -19.00 -10.26 13.97
N VAL A 352 -18.10 -10.00 13.01
CA VAL A 352 -17.79 -10.91 11.90
C VAL A 352 -16.78 -11.98 12.30
N ALA A 353 -15.79 -11.63 13.12
CA ALA A 353 -14.74 -12.55 13.57
C ALA A 353 -15.27 -13.52 14.64
N GLY A 354 -16.27 -13.10 15.44
CA GLY A 354 -16.79 -13.88 16.56
C GLY A 354 -15.88 -13.90 17.80
N GLU A 355 -14.89 -12.99 17.83
CA GLU A 355 -13.92 -12.91 18.92
C GLU A 355 -13.59 -11.44 19.28
N ARG A 356 -12.97 -11.24 20.44
CA ARG A 356 -12.55 -9.90 20.86
C ARG A 356 -11.36 -9.43 20.05
N HIS A 357 -11.45 -8.22 19.48
CA HIS A 357 -10.37 -7.61 18.74
C HIS A 357 -9.11 -7.40 19.60
N GLN A 358 -7.96 -7.76 19.04
CA GLN A 358 -6.63 -7.48 19.61
C GLN A 358 -5.80 -6.76 18.55
N PRO A 359 -5.13 -5.65 18.90
CA PRO A 359 -4.23 -4.99 17.96
C PRO A 359 -3.04 -5.90 17.63
N ILE A 360 -2.59 -5.87 16.36
CA ILE A 360 -1.34 -6.52 15.97
C ILE A 360 -0.19 -5.63 16.44
N MET A 361 0.65 -6.19 17.30
CA MET A 361 1.86 -5.54 17.77
C MET A 361 3.01 -5.67 16.76
N ALA A 362 3.98 -4.78 16.84
CA ALA A 362 5.14 -4.72 15.96
C ALA A 362 4.79 -4.56 14.47
N ASN A 363 3.70 -3.83 14.17
CA ASN A 363 3.29 -3.53 12.81
C ASN A 363 4.27 -2.55 12.13
N SER A 364 4.66 -2.87 10.90
CA SER A 364 5.54 -2.01 10.07
C SER A 364 4.90 -1.66 8.70
N GLY A 365 3.60 -1.89 8.55
CA GLY A 365 2.87 -1.55 7.34
C GLY A 365 2.58 -0.06 7.22
N ALA A 366 2.81 0.52 6.04
CA ALA A 366 2.39 1.87 5.67
C ALA A 366 1.37 1.79 4.55
N THR A 367 0.32 2.62 4.62
CA THR A 367 -0.73 2.70 3.60
C THR A 367 -1.16 4.15 3.37
N ASP A 368 -2.07 4.34 2.42
CA ASP A 368 -2.68 5.65 2.14
C ASP A 368 -3.48 6.20 3.34
N ALA A 369 -3.72 5.41 4.39
CA ALA A 369 -4.30 5.91 5.63
C ALA A 369 -3.47 7.06 6.23
N ASN A 370 -2.13 7.04 6.06
CA ASN A 370 -1.29 8.16 6.44
C ASN A 370 -1.65 9.44 5.68
N ILE A 371 -1.94 9.33 4.39
CA ILE A 371 -2.32 10.46 3.54
C ILE A 371 -3.68 11.03 3.96
N LEU A 372 -4.67 10.15 4.20
CA LEU A 372 -6.00 10.55 4.65
C LEU A 372 -5.94 11.24 6.01
N ARG A 373 -5.23 10.67 6.99
CA ARG A 373 -5.07 11.23 8.33
C ARG A 373 -4.34 12.56 8.34
N MET A 374 -3.28 12.71 7.54
CA MET A 374 -2.55 13.98 7.40
C MET A 374 -3.41 15.10 6.80
N ARG A 375 -4.49 14.77 6.09
CA ARG A 375 -5.47 15.71 5.56
C ARG A 375 -6.71 15.87 6.46
N GLY A 376 -6.63 15.39 7.70
CA GLY A 376 -7.66 15.58 8.71
C GLY A 376 -8.82 14.60 8.67
N VAL A 377 -8.74 13.52 7.89
CA VAL A 377 -9.77 12.47 7.83
C VAL A 377 -9.40 11.33 8.79
N PRO A 378 -10.09 11.18 9.95
CA PRO A 378 -9.89 10.07 10.85
C PRO A 378 -10.14 8.74 10.12
N THR A 379 -9.13 7.85 10.13
CA THR A 379 -9.12 6.66 9.28
C THR A 379 -8.82 5.39 10.08
N ALA A 380 -9.65 4.37 9.92
CA ALA A 380 -9.37 3.00 10.33
C ALA A 380 -8.88 2.17 9.13
N ARG A 381 -7.98 1.20 9.37
CA ARG A 381 -7.60 0.20 8.37
C ARG A 381 -8.12 -1.16 8.78
N VAL A 382 -8.64 -1.93 7.83
CA VAL A 382 -9.06 -3.31 8.01
C VAL A 382 -8.85 -4.09 6.70
N GLY A 383 -8.54 -5.38 6.80
CA GLY A 383 -8.38 -6.24 5.63
C GLY A 383 -8.94 -7.64 5.84
N MET A 384 -8.80 -8.48 4.82
CA MET A 384 -9.19 -9.87 4.89
C MET A 384 -8.07 -10.75 5.48
N PRO A 385 -8.40 -11.93 6.00
CA PRO A 385 -7.41 -12.93 6.38
C PRO A 385 -6.51 -13.31 5.20
N LYS A 386 -5.26 -13.62 5.50
CA LYS A 386 -4.34 -14.13 4.49
C LYS A 386 -4.74 -15.54 4.06
N VAL A 387 -4.60 -15.82 2.76
CA VAL A 387 -4.70 -17.18 2.24
C VAL A 387 -3.57 -18.02 2.82
N THR A 388 -3.89 -19.23 3.28
CA THR A 388 -2.94 -20.13 3.97
C THR A 388 -2.34 -21.20 3.08
N ALA A 389 -2.93 -21.41 1.88
CA ALA A 389 -2.44 -22.36 0.91
C ALA A 389 -2.67 -21.87 -0.53
N THR A 390 -1.71 -22.15 -1.42
CA THR A 390 -1.83 -21.95 -2.86
C THR A 390 -2.78 -22.99 -3.48
N PRO A 391 -3.17 -22.88 -4.76
CA PRO A 391 -3.94 -23.91 -5.44
C PRO A 391 -3.29 -25.28 -5.45
N SER A 392 -1.95 -25.39 -5.31
CA SER A 392 -1.22 -26.63 -5.18
C SER A 392 -1.15 -27.19 -3.74
N GLY A 393 -1.69 -26.45 -2.76
CA GLY A 393 -1.68 -26.83 -1.34
C GLY A 393 -0.45 -26.37 -0.56
N GLU A 394 0.50 -25.69 -1.19
CA GLU A 394 1.70 -25.18 -0.54
C GLU A 394 1.44 -23.85 0.19
N PRO A 395 2.15 -23.57 1.30
CA PRO A 395 2.09 -22.24 1.94
C PRO A 395 2.53 -21.15 0.95
N PRO A 396 1.79 -20.02 0.86
CA PRO A 396 2.17 -18.93 -0.02
C PRO A 396 3.41 -18.20 0.52
N ASP A 397 4.36 -17.91 -0.36
CA ASP A 397 5.41 -16.93 -0.10
C ASP A 397 4.85 -15.49 -0.14
N PHE A 398 5.70 -14.49 0.06
CA PHE A 398 5.27 -13.09 0.03
C PHE A 398 4.55 -12.73 -1.28
N THR A 399 5.13 -13.10 -2.42
CA THR A 399 4.57 -12.77 -3.75
C THR A 399 3.24 -13.47 -3.98
N ALA A 400 3.14 -14.76 -3.69
CA ALA A 400 1.87 -15.50 -3.79
C ALA A 400 0.81 -14.92 -2.83
N GLY A 401 1.20 -14.51 -1.63
CA GLY A 401 0.30 -13.87 -0.68
C GLY A 401 -0.26 -12.53 -1.17
N MET A 402 0.45 -11.82 -2.05
CA MET A 402 -0.04 -10.62 -2.72
C MET A 402 -1.01 -10.92 -3.86
N ASN A 403 -0.97 -12.13 -4.41
CA ASN A 403 -1.62 -12.53 -5.65
C ASN A 403 -2.72 -13.58 -5.44
N LEU A 404 -3.10 -13.87 -4.20
CA LEU A 404 -4.14 -14.83 -3.85
C LEU A 404 -5.19 -14.20 -2.94
N ALA A 405 -6.47 -14.43 -3.23
CA ALA A 405 -7.60 -14.06 -2.38
C ALA A 405 -8.59 -15.23 -2.26
N ASP A 406 -9.33 -15.29 -1.15
CA ASP A 406 -10.43 -16.24 -0.96
C ASP A 406 -11.76 -15.48 -0.94
N LEU A 407 -12.68 -15.83 -1.82
CA LEU A 407 -13.99 -15.18 -1.96
C LEU A 407 -14.80 -15.20 -0.65
N ARG A 408 -14.63 -16.21 0.18
CA ARG A 408 -15.29 -16.29 1.49
C ARG A 408 -14.73 -15.24 2.44
N GLU A 409 -13.41 -15.05 2.44
CA GLU A 409 -12.76 -14.04 3.28
C GLU A 409 -13.01 -12.62 2.74
N MET A 410 -13.12 -12.46 1.42
CA MET A 410 -13.59 -11.22 0.81
C MET A 410 -14.99 -10.85 1.30
N ARG A 411 -15.92 -11.83 1.34
CA ARG A 411 -17.28 -11.60 1.85
C ARG A 411 -17.27 -11.14 3.31
N ARG A 412 -16.39 -11.69 4.15
CA ARG A 412 -16.24 -11.26 5.55
C ARG A 412 -15.75 -9.81 5.65
N LEU A 413 -14.79 -9.42 4.81
CA LEU A 413 -14.34 -8.02 4.76
C LEU A 413 -15.46 -7.09 4.30
N VAL A 414 -16.22 -7.47 3.26
CA VAL A 414 -17.39 -6.69 2.80
C VAL A 414 -18.38 -6.47 3.94
N GLU A 415 -18.68 -7.51 4.73
CA GLU A 415 -19.58 -7.40 5.89
C GLU A 415 -19.04 -6.41 6.94
N ILE A 416 -17.73 -6.40 7.20
CA ILE A 416 -17.12 -5.41 8.11
C ILE A 416 -17.30 -3.99 7.58
N LEU A 417 -17.05 -3.77 6.28
CA LEU A 417 -17.22 -2.45 5.65
C LEU A 417 -18.68 -1.98 5.74
N VAL A 418 -19.65 -2.85 5.42
CA VAL A 418 -21.08 -2.57 5.51
C VAL A 418 -21.50 -2.24 6.93
N ARG A 419 -21.12 -3.06 7.91
CA ARG A 419 -21.43 -2.83 9.33
C ARG A 419 -20.84 -1.51 9.82
N THR A 420 -19.62 -1.17 9.39
CA THR A 420 -18.95 0.08 9.77
C THR A 420 -19.74 1.28 9.25
N VAL A 421 -20.06 1.31 7.95
CA VAL A 421 -20.85 2.39 7.33
C VAL A 421 -22.19 2.59 8.04
N LEU A 422 -22.92 1.50 8.28
CA LEU A 422 -24.25 1.56 8.89
C LEU A 422 -24.24 1.94 10.37
N SER A 423 -23.11 1.83 11.08
CA SER A 423 -23.05 2.05 12.53
C SER A 423 -22.22 3.25 12.99
N VAL A 424 -21.39 3.84 12.14
CA VAL A 424 -20.46 4.89 12.56
C VAL A 424 -21.15 6.07 13.24
N ALA A 425 -22.36 6.45 12.79
CA ALA A 425 -23.16 7.52 13.38
C ALA A 425 -23.59 7.23 14.83
N ASP A 426 -23.79 5.95 15.21
CA ASP A 426 -24.16 5.56 16.57
C ASP A 426 -23.03 5.80 17.56
N PHE A 427 -21.78 5.68 17.11
CA PHE A 427 -20.58 5.89 17.93
C PHE A 427 -20.22 7.38 18.10
N GLY A 428 -20.69 8.26 17.22
CA GLY A 428 -20.54 9.71 17.33
C GLY A 428 -21.44 10.33 18.42
N LYS A 429 -22.61 9.75 18.65
CA LYS A 429 -23.59 10.25 19.65
C LYS A 429 -23.22 9.97 21.11
N GLN A 430 -22.17 9.22 21.41
CA GLN A 430 -21.76 8.84 22.77
C GLN A 430 -20.68 9.76 23.38
N VAL A 431 -20.31 10.84 22.69
CA VAL A 431 -19.21 11.74 23.10
C VAL A 431 -19.72 13.07 23.64
N ASP A 432 -21.04 13.31 23.65
CA ASP A 432 -21.69 14.52 24.24
C ASP A 432 -22.11 14.28 25.68
#